data_6fc84d91c59b7fbf3c009cacbddc035b
#
_entry.id   6fc84d91c59b7fbf3c009cacbddc035b
#
_cell.length_a   1.000
_cell.length_b   1.000
_cell.length_c   1.000
_cell.angle_alpha   90.00
_cell.angle_beta   90.00
_cell.angle_gamma   90.00
#
_symmetry.space_group_name_H-M   'P 1'
#
loop_
_entity.id
_entity.type
_entity.pdbx_description
1 polymer ?
#
loop_
_entity_poly.entity_id
_entity_poly.type
_entity_poly.pdbx_seq_one_letter_code
_entity_poly.pdbx_strand_id
1 'polypeptide(L)'
;MKDLQELTKVNEESLPRIYCDMDQVLVAFLSGVKKITGQDFQKMNRDTRWNTVSNTPKFWENLDFMPGARRLLQRIQKYDPYILSAYTDRDSRSKGGKIKWVQ
;
A
#
# COMPACT_ATOMS: atom_id res chain seq x y z
N MET A 1 -16.50 -4.33 -5.78
CA MET A 1 -16.05 -3.39 -6.82
C MET A 1 -17.22 -3.08 -7.75
N LYS A 2 -17.39 -1.83 -8.09
CA LYS A 2 -18.42 -1.45 -9.05
C LYS A 2 -18.07 -1.98 -10.44
N ASP A 3 -19.09 -2.38 -11.19
CA ASP A 3 -18.85 -2.82 -12.55
C ASP A 3 -18.55 -1.62 -13.48
N LEU A 4 -18.10 -1.94 -14.68
CA LEU A 4 -17.69 -0.93 -15.64
C LEU A 4 -18.84 -0.02 -16.05
N GLN A 5 -20.06 -0.53 -16.09
CA GLN A 5 -21.22 0.27 -16.46
C GLN A 5 -21.56 1.30 -15.40
N GLU A 6 -21.44 0.95 -14.11
CA GLU A 6 -21.61 1.93 -13.04
C GLU A 6 -20.59 3.04 -13.11
N LEU A 7 -19.34 2.70 -13.43
CA LEU A 7 -18.28 3.70 -13.58
C LEU A 7 -18.54 4.63 -14.76
N THR A 8 -19.07 4.11 -15.85
CA THR A 8 -19.37 4.92 -17.03
C THR A 8 -20.64 5.76 -16.88
N LYS A 9 -21.49 5.44 -15.90
CA LYS A 9 -22.68 6.23 -15.59
C LYS A 9 -22.41 7.42 -14.67
N VAL A 10 -21.18 7.63 -14.26
CA VAL A 10 -20.81 8.83 -13.52
C VAL A 10 -21.22 10.04 -14.35
N ASN A 11 -22.09 10.89 -13.80
CA ASN A 11 -22.59 12.03 -14.55
C ASN A 11 -21.46 13.06 -14.78
N GLU A 12 -21.66 13.95 -15.73
CA GLU A 12 -20.63 14.92 -16.13
C GLU A 12 -20.20 15.86 -15.01
N GLU A 13 -21.04 16.03 -13.99
CA GLU A 13 -20.75 16.89 -12.84
C GLU A 13 -19.98 16.17 -11.75
N SER A 14 -19.87 14.85 -11.82
CA SER A 14 -19.17 14.05 -10.82
C SER A 14 -17.79 13.68 -11.31
N LEU A 15 -16.80 13.78 -10.41
CA LEU A 15 -15.45 13.32 -10.71
C LEU A 15 -15.42 11.79 -10.72
N PRO A 16 -14.61 11.19 -11.60
CA PRO A 16 -14.48 9.73 -11.62
C PRO A 16 -13.91 9.23 -10.30
N ARG A 17 -14.31 8.01 -9.92
CA ARG A 17 -13.75 7.34 -8.76
C ARG A 17 -12.39 6.77 -9.13
N ILE A 18 -11.38 7.08 -8.32
CA ILE A 18 -10.02 6.62 -8.53
C ILE A 18 -9.64 5.65 -7.44
N TYR A 19 -9.01 4.54 -7.83
CA TYR A 19 -8.41 3.56 -6.92
C TYR A 19 -6.90 3.61 -7.13
N CYS A 20 -6.18 3.78 -6.04
CA CYS A 20 -4.72 3.85 -6.07
C CYS A 20 -4.13 2.64 -5.35
N ASP A 21 -3.26 1.91 -6.03
CA ASP A 21 -2.55 0.79 -5.43
C ASP A 21 -1.59 1.31 -4.36
N MET A 22 -1.39 0.53 -3.30
CA MET A 22 -0.56 0.92 -2.17
C MET A 22 0.87 0.39 -2.27
N ASP A 23 1.05 -0.94 -2.35
CA ASP A 23 2.37 -1.55 -2.26
C ASP A 23 3.22 -1.21 -3.50
N GLN A 24 4.44 -0.72 -3.28
CA GLN A 24 5.39 -0.35 -4.32
C GLN A 24 4.88 0.74 -5.30
N VAL A 25 3.73 1.35 -4.98
CA VAL A 25 3.25 2.57 -5.65
C VAL A 25 3.32 3.73 -4.67
N LEU A 26 2.70 3.59 -3.50
CA LEU A 26 2.73 4.59 -2.44
C LEU A 26 3.74 4.25 -1.36
N VAL A 27 3.86 2.97 -1.03
CA VAL A 27 4.60 2.46 0.12
C VAL A 27 5.81 1.68 -0.32
N ALA A 28 6.97 1.99 0.24
CA ALA A 28 8.25 1.34 -0.08
C ALA A 28 8.43 0.06 0.75
N PHE A 29 7.68 -1.00 0.43
CA PHE A 29 7.73 -2.26 1.16
C PHE A 29 9.09 -2.93 1.06
N LEU A 30 9.64 -3.09 -0.16
CA LEU A 30 10.92 -3.76 -0.35
C LEU A 30 12.05 -3.01 0.34
N SER A 31 12.04 -1.69 0.28
CA SER A 31 12.99 -0.84 1.00
C SER A 31 12.86 -0.99 2.51
N GLY A 32 11.64 -1.10 3.01
CA GLY A 32 11.37 -1.33 4.43
C GLY A 32 11.95 -2.63 4.93
N VAL A 33 11.80 -3.71 4.17
CA VAL A 33 12.41 -5.00 4.51
C VAL A 33 13.93 -4.89 4.52
N LYS A 34 14.50 -4.23 3.53
CA LYS A 34 15.96 -4.07 3.45
C LYS A 34 16.51 -3.28 4.65
N LYS A 35 15.79 -2.28 5.13
CA LYS A 35 16.20 -1.51 6.31
C LYS A 35 16.29 -2.36 7.57
N ILE A 36 15.36 -3.29 7.77
CA ILE A 36 15.34 -4.11 8.99
C ILE A 36 16.19 -5.36 8.91
N THR A 37 16.49 -5.84 7.69
CA THR A 37 17.24 -7.09 7.49
C THR A 37 18.61 -6.89 6.87
N GLY A 38 18.83 -5.80 6.16
CA GLY A 38 20.01 -5.59 5.34
C GLY A 38 20.01 -6.40 4.04
N GLN A 39 18.92 -7.12 3.72
CA GLN A 39 18.83 -8.03 2.59
C GLN A 39 17.62 -7.71 1.73
N ASP A 40 17.69 -8.09 0.44
CA ASP A 40 16.56 -7.95 -0.46
C ASP A 40 15.50 -9.00 -0.15
N PHE A 41 14.25 -8.56 0.02
CA PHE A 41 13.13 -9.44 0.35
C PHE A 41 13.04 -10.63 -0.60
N GLN A 42 13.18 -10.38 -1.90
CA GLN A 42 13.02 -11.41 -2.93
C GLN A 42 14.14 -12.45 -2.90
N LYS A 43 15.29 -12.12 -2.32
CA LYS A 43 16.44 -13.04 -2.20
C LYS A 43 16.45 -13.80 -0.88
N MET A 44 15.57 -13.46 0.04
CA MET A 44 15.51 -14.12 1.34
C MET A 44 14.70 -15.40 1.27
N ASN A 45 15.01 -16.33 2.20
CA ASN A 45 14.17 -17.50 2.42
C ASN A 45 12.76 -17.06 2.79
N ARG A 46 11.74 -17.70 2.23
CA ARG A 46 10.34 -17.31 2.41
C ARG A 46 9.92 -17.21 3.87
N ASP A 47 10.24 -18.24 4.66
CA ASP A 47 9.83 -18.25 6.06
C ASP A 47 10.61 -17.24 6.88
N THR A 48 11.92 -17.10 6.63
CA THR A 48 12.77 -16.14 7.33
C THR A 48 12.30 -14.71 7.09
N ARG A 49 12.00 -14.34 5.83
CA ARG A 49 11.58 -12.98 5.52
C ARG A 49 10.26 -12.61 6.17
N TRP A 50 9.29 -13.51 6.17
CA TRP A 50 8.01 -13.24 6.81
C TRP A 50 8.10 -13.24 8.33
N ASN A 51 8.93 -14.14 8.91
CA ASN A 51 9.18 -14.12 10.35
C ASN A 51 9.82 -12.81 10.80
N THR A 52 10.77 -12.29 10.04
CA THR A 52 11.41 -11.01 10.36
C THR A 52 10.39 -9.87 10.31
N VAL A 53 9.58 -9.81 9.28
CA VAL A 53 8.55 -8.78 9.15
C VAL A 53 7.55 -8.87 10.30
N SER A 54 7.04 -10.07 10.61
CA SER A 54 6.03 -10.23 11.65
C SER A 54 6.56 -9.96 13.06
N ASN A 55 7.88 -10.06 13.26
CA ASN A 55 8.52 -9.77 14.55
C ASN A 55 8.99 -8.32 14.68
N THR A 56 8.82 -7.50 13.66
CA THR A 56 9.21 -6.09 13.72
C THR A 56 8.02 -5.23 14.14
N PRO A 57 8.06 -4.59 15.33
CA PRO A 57 6.95 -3.75 15.78
C PRO A 57 6.68 -2.60 14.82
N LYS A 58 5.41 -2.38 14.50
CA LYS A 58 4.97 -1.26 13.66
C LYS A 58 5.63 -1.22 12.27
N PHE A 59 6.02 -2.40 11.75
CA PHE A 59 6.67 -2.47 10.45
C PHE A 59 5.83 -1.77 9.36
N TRP A 60 4.54 -2.11 9.28
CA TRP A 60 3.66 -1.60 8.23
C TRP A 60 3.38 -0.11 8.37
N GLU A 61 3.20 0.36 9.61
CA GLU A 61 2.91 1.76 9.88
C GLU A 61 4.07 2.69 9.58
N ASN A 62 5.29 2.19 9.69
CA ASN A 62 6.52 2.99 9.57
C ASN A 62 7.15 2.92 8.17
N LEU A 63 6.47 2.34 7.19
CA LEU A 63 6.98 2.29 5.82
C LEU A 63 7.08 3.68 5.20
N ASP A 64 8.15 3.91 4.45
CA ASP A 64 8.35 5.18 3.76
C ASP A 64 7.49 5.27 2.49
N PHE A 65 7.31 6.49 2.00
CA PHE A 65 6.72 6.71 0.69
C PHE A 65 7.65 6.24 -0.42
N MET A 66 7.06 5.69 -1.49
CA MET A 66 7.81 5.49 -2.72
C MET A 66 8.18 6.84 -3.34
N PRO A 67 9.29 6.91 -4.10
CA PRO A 67 9.61 8.14 -4.84
C PRO A 67 8.44 8.54 -5.73
N GLY A 68 8.04 9.80 -5.63
CA GLY A 68 6.90 10.32 -6.40
C GLY A 68 5.52 10.05 -5.82
N ALA A 69 5.40 9.24 -4.76
CA ALA A 69 4.11 8.90 -4.18
C ALA A 69 3.35 10.12 -3.66
N ARG A 70 4.03 11.03 -2.97
CA ARG A 70 3.40 12.26 -2.47
C ARG A 70 2.86 13.12 -3.62
N ARG A 71 3.61 13.22 -4.69
CA ARG A 71 3.18 13.97 -5.88
C ARG A 71 1.96 13.34 -6.52
N LEU A 72 1.95 12.01 -6.63
CA LEU A 72 0.78 11.28 -7.13
C LEU A 72 -0.45 11.56 -6.29
N LEU A 73 -0.34 11.45 -4.97
CA LEU A 73 -1.45 11.70 -4.05
C LEU A 73 -1.97 13.14 -4.19
N GLN A 74 -1.09 14.12 -4.32
CA GLN A 74 -1.49 15.50 -4.54
C GLN A 74 -2.30 15.68 -5.82
N ARG A 75 -1.92 14.97 -6.89
CA ARG A 75 -2.61 15.06 -8.18
C ARG A 75 -3.99 14.44 -8.16
N ILE A 76 -4.18 13.34 -7.41
CA ILE A 76 -5.46 12.63 -7.38
C ILE A 76 -6.34 13.01 -6.19
N GLN A 77 -5.86 13.86 -5.30
CA GLN A 77 -6.57 14.24 -4.07
C GLN A 77 -7.97 14.78 -4.35
N LYS A 78 -8.14 15.56 -5.39
CA LYS A 78 -9.45 16.15 -5.75
C LYS A 78 -10.50 15.11 -6.09
N TYR A 79 -10.08 13.89 -6.43
CA TYR A 79 -10.99 12.80 -6.78
C TYR A 79 -11.39 11.96 -5.57
N ASP A 80 -10.88 12.29 -4.38
CA ASP A 80 -11.10 11.54 -3.15
C ASP A 80 -10.82 10.04 -3.36
N PRO A 81 -9.57 9.68 -3.68
CA PRO A 81 -9.25 8.31 -4.11
C PRO A 81 -9.39 7.29 -3.00
N TYR A 82 -9.71 6.06 -3.38
CA TYR A 82 -9.62 4.90 -2.50
C TYR A 82 -8.24 4.27 -2.65
N ILE A 83 -7.66 3.87 -1.53
CA ILE A 83 -6.39 3.15 -1.52
C ILE A 83 -6.69 1.65 -1.54
N LEU A 84 -6.16 0.95 -2.55
CA LEU A 84 -6.32 -0.50 -2.68
C LEU A 84 -5.07 -1.20 -2.21
N SER A 85 -5.24 -2.21 -1.36
CA SER A 85 -4.13 -3.05 -0.95
C SER A 85 -4.64 -4.40 -0.49
N ALA A 86 -3.87 -5.46 -0.79
CA ALA A 86 -4.09 -6.76 -0.20
C ALA A 86 -3.29 -6.84 1.11
N TYR A 87 -3.87 -7.44 2.13
CA TYR A 87 -3.12 -7.80 3.33
C TYR A 87 -2.71 -9.27 3.22
N THR A 88 -1.72 -9.65 4.03
CA THR A 88 -1.19 -11.02 4.00
C THR A 88 -1.50 -11.77 5.29
N ASP A 89 -1.87 -13.06 5.16
CA ASP A 89 -2.05 -13.95 6.30
C ASP A 89 -0.72 -14.34 6.95
N ARG A 90 0.40 -14.07 6.29
CA ARG A 90 1.74 -14.33 6.83
C ARG A 90 2.12 -13.37 7.96
N ASP A 91 1.41 -12.25 8.08
CA ASP A 91 1.55 -11.33 9.20
C ASP A 91 0.16 -10.78 9.56
N SER A 92 -0.35 -11.17 10.71
CA SER A 92 -1.67 -10.77 11.18
C SER A 92 -1.81 -9.26 11.39
N ARG A 93 -0.71 -8.53 11.48
CA ARG A 93 -0.72 -7.09 11.68
C ARG A 93 -0.74 -6.29 10.39
N SER A 94 -0.63 -6.95 9.23
CA SER A 94 -0.50 -6.24 7.95
C SER A 94 -1.73 -5.40 7.63
N LYS A 95 -2.93 -5.92 7.85
CA LYS A 95 -4.18 -5.19 7.58
C LYS A 95 -4.28 -3.92 8.43
N GLY A 96 -4.13 -4.06 9.74
CA GLY A 96 -4.22 -2.92 10.65
C GLY A 96 -3.12 -1.90 10.44
N GLY A 97 -1.89 -2.37 10.19
CA GLY A 97 -0.75 -1.50 9.94
C GLY A 97 -0.91 -0.69 8.65
N LYS A 98 -1.40 -1.32 7.59
CA LYS A 98 -1.66 -0.62 6.33
C LYS A 98 -2.77 0.43 6.48
N ILE A 99 -3.82 0.13 7.23
CA ILE A 99 -4.87 1.10 7.52
C ILE A 99 -4.30 2.32 8.25
N LYS A 100 -3.48 2.09 9.27
CA LYS A 100 -2.84 3.19 10.01
C LYS A 100 -1.92 4.03 9.13
N TRP A 101 -1.19 3.39 8.23
CA TRP A 101 -0.30 4.11 7.32
C TRP A 101 -1.07 5.09 6.44
N VAL A 102 -2.24 4.67 5.95
CA VAL A 102 -3.09 5.49 5.07
C VAL A 102 -3.70 6.67 5.82
N GLN A 103 -4.00 6.48 7.08
CA GLN A 103 -4.53 7.56 7.92
C GLN A 103 -3.44 8.61 8.17
#